data_319ff37864ecad53505e4042682e27d4
#
_entry.id   319ff37864ecad53505e4042682e27d4
#
_cell.length_a   1.000
_cell.length_b   1.000
_cell.length_c   1.000
_cell.angle_alpha   90.00
_cell.angle_beta   90.00
_cell.angle_gamma   90.00
#
_symmetry.space_group_name_H-M   'P 1'
#
loop_
_entity.id
_entity.type
_entity.pdbx_description
1 polymer ?
#
loop_
_entity_poly.entity_id
_entity_poly.type
_entity_poly.pdbx_seq_one_letter_code
_entity_poly.pdbx_strand_id
1 'polypeptide(L)'
;MIKLMNLLNEGVFDKGILKAVFMAGGPGSGKSYVASQLFGIPKKINVSASGLKTVNSDTEFEALLRKYGFETFGTGKLDIDKWPDEVFRMVAGGDEDTPPGEHGAITVRTKAKQLTKQRRKLYMQGRLGMIIDGTGHNYAKLKKEKDELEKLGYDCYMVFVNTSLEVAHKRNQERARTLPKDILEKSWKDVQANIGKFQGLFGSNFALVDNSKFLSVKDAQKKFGMITKKYIDKFIKKPIKNHIGKKWVKHQLLLKGKK
;
A
#
# COMPACT_ATOMS: atom_id res chain seq x y z
N MET A 1 -0.93 -21.40 31.94
CA MET A 1 -1.05 -20.01 31.44
C MET A 1 -0.29 -19.94 30.13
N ILE A 2 -0.98 -19.97 28.98
CA ILE A 2 -0.37 -19.85 27.65
C ILE A 2 0.12 -18.40 27.55
N LYS A 3 1.44 -18.19 27.47
CA LYS A 3 1.98 -16.84 27.33
C LYS A 3 1.46 -16.28 26.01
N LEU A 4 0.78 -15.14 26.04
CA LEU A 4 0.20 -14.43 24.89
C LEU A 4 1.26 -14.22 23.76
N MET A 5 2.53 -14.13 24.14
CA MET A 5 3.68 -14.03 23.21
C MET A 5 3.88 -15.27 22.30
N ASN A 6 3.32 -16.43 22.63
CA ASN A 6 3.39 -17.63 21.80
C ASN A 6 2.24 -17.71 20.77
N LEU A 7 1.20 -16.89 20.93
CA LEU A 7 0.08 -16.78 19.99
C LEU A 7 0.34 -15.77 18.88
N LEU A 8 1.24 -14.84 19.09
CA LEU A 8 1.66 -13.87 18.09
C LEU A 8 3.00 -14.35 17.53
N ASN A 9 2.98 -14.91 16.33
CA ASN A 9 4.20 -15.18 15.54
C ASN A 9 4.87 -13.86 15.10
N GLU A 10 4.97 -12.90 16.03
CA GLU A 10 5.56 -11.59 15.79
C GLU A 10 7.05 -11.61 16.11
N GLY A 11 7.78 -10.79 15.38
CA GLY A 11 9.22 -10.70 15.50
C GLY A 11 9.95 -11.66 14.57
N VAL A 12 11.08 -12.21 15.00
CA VAL A 12 12.01 -12.99 14.14
C VAL A 12 11.40 -14.25 13.49
N PHE A 13 10.31 -14.76 14.02
CA PHE A 13 9.58 -15.92 13.49
C PHE A 13 8.41 -15.56 12.57
N ASP A 14 8.11 -14.28 12.39
CA ASP A 14 7.09 -13.84 11.44
C ASP A 14 7.54 -14.18 10.00
N LYS A 15 6.67 -14.85 9.25
CA LYS A 15 6.93 -15.19 7.85
C LYS A 15 7.20 -13.98 6.97
N GLY A 16 6.62 -12.84 7.32
CA GLY A 16 6.78 -11.57 6.64
C GLY A 16 7.93 -10.70 7.15
N ILE A 17 8.70 -11.15 8.16
CA ILE A 17 9.78 -10.36 8.78
C ILE A 17 10.76 -9.85 7.71
N LEU A 18 11.08 -8.56 7.77
CA LEU A 18 12.00 -7.91 6.83
C LEU A 18 11.63 -8.06 5.34
N LYS A 19 10.34 -8.23 5.04
CA LYS A 19 9.81 -8.22 3.68
C LYS A 19 8.96 -6.96 3.46
N ALA A 20 9.26 -6.22 2.39
CA ALA A 20 8.49 -5.06 1.98
C ALA A 20 8.02 -5.22 0.54
N VAL A 21 6.72 -5.12 0.30
CA VAL A 21 6.14 -5.15 -1.03
C VAL A 21 5.59 -3.77 -1.35
N PHE A 22 6.13 -3.14 -2.37
CA PHE A 22 5.62 -1.90 -2.92
C PHE A 22 4.53 -2.20 -3.93
N MET A 23 3.38 -1.56 -3.77
CA MET A 23 2.32 -1.56 -4.77
C MET A 23 2.35 -0.25 -5.53
N ALA A 24 2.38 -0.30 -6.84
CA ALA A 24 2.29 0.88 -7.69
C ALA A 24 1.26 0.68 -8.80
N GLY A 25 0.72 1.77 -9.34
CA GLY A 25 -0.25 1.78 -10.43
C GLY A 25 -1.10 3.04 -10.39
N GLY A 26 -1.47 3.55 -11.55
CA GLY A 26 -2.22 4.79 -11.70
C GLY A 26 -3.64 4.75 -11.11
N PRO A 27 -4.32 5.90 -11.09
CA PRO A 27 -5.73 5.95 -10.77
C PRO A 27 -6.51 5.00 -11.68
N GLY A 28 -7.55 4.34 -11.17
CA GLY A 28 -8.35 3.38 -11.95
C GLY A 28 -7.65 2.04 -12.27
N SER A 29 -6.37 1.85 -11.91
CA SER A 29 -5.67 0.58 -12.16
C SER A 29 -6.22 -0.61 -11.36
N GLY A 30 -7.00 -0.35 -10.31
CA GLY A 30 -7.55 -1.39 -9.45
C GLY A 30 -6.55 -1.97 -8.46
N LYS A 31 -5.52 -1.20 -8.06
CA LYS A 31 -4.49 -1.64 -7.09
C LYS A 31 -5.07 -2.29 -5.83
N SER A 32 -6.03 -1.65 -5.18
CA SER A 32 -6.62 -2.18 -3.94
C SER A 32 -7.31 -3.53 -4.15
N TYR A 33 -7.99 -3.70 -5.29
CA TYR A 33 -8.58 -4.98 -5.67
C TYR A 33 -7.49 -6.03 -5.90
N VAL A 34 -6.47 -5.71 -6.71
CA VAL A 34 -5.34 -6.63 -6.97
C VAL A 34 -4.61 -6.96 -5.67
N ALA A 35 -4.37 -5.99 -4.80
CA ALA A 35 -3.74 -6.21 -3.50
C ALA A 35 -4.57 -7.18 -2.64
N SER A 36 -5.88 -6.99 -2.55
CA SER A 36 -6.76 -7.91 -1.80
C SER A 36 -6.70 -9.33 -2.34
N GLN A 37 -6.65 -9.51 -3.65
CA GLN A 37 -6.57 -10.83 -4.29
C GLN A 37 -5.19 -11.48 -4.11
N LEU A 38 -4.11 -10.73 -4.30
CA LEU A 38 -2.75 -11.27 -4.22
C LEU A 38 -2.29 -11.58 -2.79
N PHE A 39 -2.73 -10.80 -1.82
CA PHE A 39 -2.25 -10.90 -0.43
C PHE A 39 -3.30 -11.42 0.54
N GLY A 40 -4.52 -11.71 0.08
CA GLY A 40 -5.61 -12.15 0.95
C GLY A 40 -5.90 -11.14 2.06
N ILE A 41 -6.01 -9.85 1.72
CA ILE A 41 -6.28 -8.78 2.70
C ILE A 41 -7.79 -8.72 2.93
N PRO A 42 -8.28 -8.99 4.15
CA PRO A 42 -9.70 -8.87 4.48
C PRO A 42 -10.15 -7.39 4.44
N LYS A 43 -11.41 -7.14 4.10
CA LYS A 43 -11.97 -5.77 4.02
C LYS A 43 -11.84 -4.93 5.30
N LYS A 44 -11.82 -5.59 6.46
CA LYS A 44 -11.82 -4.92 7.78
C LYS A 44 -10.48 -4.93 8.51
N ILE A 45 -9.48 -5.66 8.01
CA ILE A 45 -8.21 -5.88 8.71
C ILE A 45 -7.06 -5.51 7.78
N ASN A 46 -6.19 -4.62 8.24
CA ASN A 46 -5.02 -4.16 7.48
C ASN A 46 -3.82 -5.11 7.58
N VAL A 47 -4.08 -6.42 7.56
CA VAL A 47 -3.06 -7.47 7.60
C VAL A 47 -3.39 -8.51 6.55
N SER A 48 -2.41 -8.91 5.76
CA SER A 48 -2.55 -9.96 4.75
C SER A 48 -2.58 -11.36 5.37
N ALA A 49 -3.02 -12.35 4.60
CA ALA A 49 -2.97 -13.76 5.00
C ALA A 49 -1.55 -14.26 5.32
N SER A 50 -0.53 -13.61 4.79
CA SER A 50 0.90 -13.88 5.06
C SER A 50 1.50 -13.04 6.19
N GLY A 51 0.69 -12.28 6.93
CA GLY A 51 1.15 -11.46 8.06
C GLY A 51 1.69 -10.08 7.68
N LEU A 52 1.77 -9.71 6.39
CA LEU A 52 2.23 -8.39 5.96
C LEU A 52 1.21 -7.32 6.36
N LYS A 53 1.68 -6.23 6.98
CA LYS A 53 0.88 -5.09 7.43
C LYS A 53 0.69 -4.09 6.29
N THR A 54 -0.52 -3.62 6.06
CA THR A 54 -0.81 -2.64 5.02
C THR A 54 -0.47 -1.22 5.48
N VAL A 55 0.29 -0.50 4.66
CA VAL A 55 0.60 0.93 4.83
C VAL A 55 -0.10 1.68 3.70
N ASN A 56 -1.29 2.22 3.99
CA ASN A 56 -2.12 2.94 3.03
C ASN A 56 -2.84 4.11 3.72
N SER A 57 -2.62 5.32 3.22
CA SER A 57 -3.25 6.52 3.78
C SER A 57 -4.73 6.68 3.43
N ASP A 58 -5.22 6.02 2.38
CA ASP A 58 -6.64 6.08 2.02
C ASP A 58 -7.50 5.38 3.07
N THR A 59 -7.04 4.26 3.62
CA THR A 59 -7.74 3.57 4.71
C THR A 59 -7.88 4.44 5.97
N GLU A 60 -6.79 5.14 6.34
CA GLU A 60 -6.82 6.07 7.48
C GLU A 60 -7.72 7.27 7.19
N PHE A 61 -7.70 7.77 5.96
CA PHE A 61 -8.53 8.88 5.54
C PHE A 61 -10.02 8.53 5.64
N GLU A 62 -10.43 7.39 5.09
CA GLU A 62 -11.80 6.90 5.20
C GLU A 62 -12.24 6.69 6.65
N ALA A 63 -11.36 6.12 7.49
CA ALA A 63 -11.66 5.92 8.91
C ALA A 63 -11.85 7.25 9.66
N LEU A 64 -11.03 8.26 9.35
CA LEU A 64 -11.17 9.60 9.94
C LEU A 64 -12.43 10.31 9.43
N LEU A 65 -12.75 10.20 8.15
CA LEU A 65 -13.99 10.76 7.60
C LEU A 65 -15.21 10.22 8.37
N ARG A 66 -15.25 8.91 8.57
CA ARG A 66 -16.28 8.28 9.39
C ARG A 66 -16.32 8.81 10.80
N LYS A 67 -15.17 8.87 11.45
CA LYS A 67 -15.07 9.39 12.84
C LYS A 67 -15.59 10.81 12.97
N TYR A 68 -15.41 11.65 11.96
CA TYR A 68 -15.85 13.05 11.96
C TYR A 68 -17.28 13.25 11.40
N GLY A 69 -18.02 12.15 11.16
CA GLY A 69 -19.40 12.23 10.68
C GLY A 69 -19.57 12.60 9.21
N PHE A 70 -18.48 12.56 8.42
CA PHE A 70 -18.53 12.78 6.97
C PHE A 70 -19.00 11.54 6.20
N GLU A 71 -19.64 10.60 6.87
CA GLU A 71 -19.90 9.29 6.32
C GLU A 71 -20.84 9.29 5.13
N THR A 72 -21.75 10.25 5.06
CA THR A 72 -22.73 10.14 3.98
C THR A 72 -23.66 11.32 3.93
N PHE A 73 -23.71 11.97 2.84
CA PHE A 73 -24.91 12.70 2.44
C PHE A 73 -25.96 11.69 1.90
N GLY A 74 -26.51 10.85 2.78
CA GLY A 74 -27.75 10.12 2.53
C GLY A 74 -27.68 8.79 1.76
N THR A 75 -26.52 8.35 1.24
CA THR A 75 -26.43 7.15 0.39
C THR A 75 -25.54 6.03 0.92
N GLY A 76 -24.91 6.17 2.09
CA GLY A 76 -23.95 5.19 2.60
C GLY A 76 -22.61 5.17 1.84
N LYS A 77 -22.47 5.99 0.80
CA LYS A 77 -21.23 6.17 0.02
C LYS A 77 -20.66 7.54 0.29
N LEU A 78 -19.34 7.64 0.42
CA LEU A 78 -18.61 8.89 0.48
C LEU A 78 -18.69 9.57 -0.90
N ASP A 79 -19.68 10.40 -1.10
CA ASP A 79 -19.86 11.16 -2.33
C ASP A 79 -19.17 12.52 -2.19
N ILE A 80 -17.85 12.51 -2.33
CA ILE A 80 -17.00 13.70 -2.17
C ILE A 80 -17.29 14.72 -3.26
N ASP A 81 -17.75 14.28 -4.43
CA ASP A 81 -18.05 15.17 -5.57
C ASP A 81 -19.29 16.04 -5.34
N LYS A 82 -20.13 15.66 -4.37
CA LYS A 82 -21.29 16.47 -3.93
C LYS A 82 -20.98 17.41 -2.76
N TRP A 83 -19.76 17.36 -2.25
CA TRP A 83 -19.40 18.28 -1.19
C TRP A 83 -19.20 19.69 -1.75
N PRO A 84 -19.68 20.72 -1.07
CA PRO A 84 -19.31 22.09 -1.39
C PRO A 84 -17.78 22.21 -1.46
N ASP A 85 -17.26 22.96 -2.43
CA ASP A 85 -15.82 23.15 -2.63
C ASP A 85 -15.06 23.51 -1.35
N GLU A 86 -15.70 24.28 -0.50
CA GLU A 86 -15.17 24.70 0.79
C GLU A 86 -14.95 23.49 1.73
N VAL A 87 -15.92 22.59 1.83
CA VAL A 87 -15.82 21.37 2.63
C VAL A 87 -14.77 20.44 2.04
N PHE A 88 -14.71 20.33 0.71
CA PHE A 88 -13.69 19.53 0.04
C PHE A 88 -12.28 20.07 0.35
N ARG A 89 -12.06 21.38 0.27
CA ARG A 89 -10.77 22.01 0.60
C ARG A 89 -10.38 21.78 2.06
N MET A 90 -11.32 21.90 2.99
CA MET A 90 -11.06 21.65 4.42
C MET A 90 -10.70 20.19 4.72
N VAL A 91 -11.30 19.25 4.00
CA VAL A 91 -11.19 17.81 4.32
C VAL A 91 -10.11 17.12 3.51
N ALA A 92 -10.01 17.42 2.21
CA ALA A 92 -9.13 16.74 1.25
C ALA A 92 -7.91 17.57 0.83
N GLY A 93 -7.89 18.85 1.11
CA GLY A 93 -6.78 19.75 0.74
C GLY A 93 -5.50 19.44 1.50
N GLY A 94 -4.36 19.66 0.84
CA GLY A 94 -3.03 19.61 1.42
C GLY A 94 -2.26 18.31 1.22
N ASP A 95 -0.98 18.46 0.92
CA ASP A 95 0.03 17.41 0.96
C ASP A 95 0.66 17.29 2.35
N GLU A 96 1.51 16.28 2.56
CA GLU A 96 2.26 16.08 3.81
C GLU A 96 3.08 17.33 4.20
N ASP A 97 3.50 18.10 3.20
CA ASP A 97 4.33 19.30 3.32
C ASP A 97 3.52 20.60 3.18
N THR A 98 2.19 20.52 3.01
CA THR A 98 1.35 21.72 2.95
C THR A 98 1.25 22.31 4.34
N PRO A 99 1.59 23.59 4.54
CA PRO A 99 1.38 24.26 5.81
C PRO A 99 -0.09 24.17 6.23
N PRO A 100 -0.39 24.26 7.53
CA PRO A 100 -1.76 24.36 8.01
C PRO A 100 -2.51 25.40 7.19
N GLY A 101 -3.74 25.11 6.79
CA GLY A 101 -4.57 26.06 6.05
C GLY A 101 -4.69 27.41 6.78
N GLU A 102 -5.27 28.43 6.16
CA GLU A 102 -5.36 29.82 6.66
C GLU A 102 -5.81 29.98 8.13
N HIS A 103 -6.39 28.95 8.71
CA HIS A 103 -6.80 28.89 10.12
C HIS A 103 -5.97 27.93 10.99
N GLY A 104 -4.80 27.46 10.52
CA GLY A 104 -3.93 26.54 11.29
C GLY A 104 -4.48 25.13 11.45
N ALA A 105 -5.60 24.79 10.82
CA ALA A 105 -6.23 23.48 10.95
C ALA A 105 -5.54 22.44 10.05
N ILE A 106 -5.12 21.34 10.64
CA ILE A 106 -4.63 20.16 9.90
C ILE A 106 -5.84 19.51 9.23
N THR A 107 -5.81 19.38 7.90
CA THR A 107 -6.89 18.71 7.17
C THR A 107 -6.99 17.23 7.54
N VAL A 108 -8.17 16.63 7.34
CA VAL A 108 -8.39 15.20 7.59
C VAL A 108 -7.42 14.35 6.75
N ARG A 109 -7.12 14.78 5.53
CA ARG A 109 -6.16 14.11 4.65
C ARG A 109 -4.74 14.16 5.19
N THR A 110 -4.28 15.31 5.64
CA THR A 110 -2.96 15.47 6.26
C THR A 110 -2.83 14.62 7.52
N LYS A 111 -3.86 14.62 8.36
CA LYS A 111 -3.90 13.79 9.57
C LYS A 111 -3.83 12.28 9.24
N ALA A 112 -4.54 11.84 8.21
CA ALA A 112 -4.47 10.45 7.74
C ALA A 112 -3.05 10.07 7.29
N LYS A 113 -2.37 10.95 6.54
CA LYS A 113 -0.98 10.75 6.12
C LYS A 113 -0.02 10.69 7.31
N GLN A 114 -0.18 11.57 8.30
CA GLN A 114 0.64 11.57 9.52
C GLN A 114 0.46 10.26 10.31
N LEU A 115 -0.76 9.79 10.52
CA LEU A 115 -1.04 8.52 11.19
C LEU A 115 -0.43 7.33 10.44
N THR A 116 -0.55 7.32 9.11
CA THR A 116 0.07 6.30 8.26
C THR A 116 1.58 6.29 8.40
N LYS A 117 2.21 7.47 8.41
CA LYS A 117 3.67 7.63 8.61
C LYS A 117 4.12 7.13 9.98
N GLN A 118 3.39 7.46 11.05
CA GLN A 118 3.67 6.97 12.40
C GLN A 118 3.54 5.43 12.47
N ARG A 119 2.48 4.86 11.91
CA ARG A 119 2.25 3.41 11.85
C ARG A 119 3.37 2.72 11.09
N ARG A 120 3.76 3.25 9.92
CA ARG A 120 4.90 2.72 9.16
C ARG A 120 6.19 2.74 9.98
N LYS A 121 6.46 3.83 10.72
CA LYS A 121 7.64 3.92 11.60
C LYS A 121 7.65 2.81 12.65
N LEU A 122 6.51 2.52 13.29
CA LEU A 122 6.40 1.42 14.25
C LEU A 122 6.66 0.06 13.60
N TYR A 123 6.12 -0.19 12.41
CA TYR A 123 6.40 -1.43 11.68
C TYR A 123 7.88 -1.58 11.32
N MET A 124 8.53 -0.49 10.91
CA MET A 124 9.97 -0.47 10.63
C MET A 124 10.81 -0.73 11.88
N GLN A 125 10.42 -0.19 13.03
CA GLN A 125 11.09 -0.46 14.31
C GLN A 125 11.01 -1.94 14.69
N GLY A 126 9.84 -2.56 14.52
CA GLY A 126 9.62 -3.99 14.74
C GLY A 126 10.16 -4.89 13.63
N ARG A 127 10.70 -4.34 12.54
CA ARG A 127 11.11 -5.10 11.34
C ARG A 127 9.97 -5.93 10.72
N LEU A 128 8.72 -5.54 10.97
CA LEU A 128 7.53 -6.25 10.50
C LEU A 128 7.39 -6.17 8.97
N GLY A 129 6.83 -7.20 8.38
CA GLY A 129 6.54 -7.23 6.96
C GLY A 129 5.47 -6.22 6.56
N MET A 130 5.65 -5.55 5.41
CA MET A 130 4.77 -4.47 4.97
C MET A 130 4.35 -4.61 3.51
N ILE A 131 3.12 -4.15 3.23
CA ILE A 131 2.64 -3.80 1.89
C ILE A 131 2.48 -2.29 1.88
N ILE A 132 3.28 -1.61 1.06
CA ILE A 132 3.30 -0.15 0.95
C ILE A 132 2.53 0.23 -0.31
N ASP A 133 1.34 0.79 -0.15
CA ASP A 133 0.50 1.22 -1.26
C ASP A 133 0.84 2.65 -1.67
N GLY A 134 1.16 2.82 -2.96
CA GLY A 134 1.48 4.10 -3.57
C GLY A 134 1.01 4.16 -5.02
N THR A 135 0.95 5.36 -5.59
CA THR A 135 0.60 5.52 -7.01
C THR A 135 1.77 5.20 -7.94
N GLY A 136 3.00 5.45 -7.50
CA GLY A 136 4.18 5.25 -8.33
C GLY A 136 4.47 6.41 -9.32
N HIS A 137 3.77 7.55 -9.21
CA HIS A 137 4.04 8.70 -10.05
C HIS A 137 5.39 9.38 -9.69
N ASN A 138 5.77 9.36 -8.41
CA ASN A 138 7.04 9.93 -7.94
C ASN A 138 8.10 8.83 -7.75
N TYR A 139 8.91 8.63 -8.78
CA TYR A 139 10.00 7.65 -8.76
C TYR A 139 11.04 7.94 -7.67
N ALA A 140 11.45 9.21 -7.51
CA ALA A 140 12.51 9.58 -6.57
C ALA A 140 12.09 9.29 -5.11
N LYS A 141 10.84 9.61 -4.75
CA LYS A 141 10.27 9.30 -3.44
C LYS A 141 10.28 7.80 -3.19
N LEU A 142 9.77 7.00 -4.13
CA LEU A 142 9.70 5.54 -3.97
C LEU A 142 11.09 4.91 -3.88
N LYS A 143 12.05 5.40 -4.69
CA LYS A 143 13.46 4.97 -4.61
C LYS A 143 14.03 5.24 -3.21
N LYS A 144 13.85 6.46 -2.69
CA LYS A 144 14.29 6.82 -1.34
C LYS A 144 13.69 5.91 -0.28
N GLU A 145 12.39 5.63 -0.35
CA GLU A 145 11.71 4.74 0.58
C GLU A 145 12.23 3.30 0.52
N LYS A 146 12.53 2.80 -0.67
CA LYS A 146 13.17 1.49 -0.86
C LYS A 146 14.56 1.47 -0.24
N ASP A 147 15.39 2.48 -0.53
CA ASP A 147 16.76 2.57 -0.01
C ASP A 147 16.78 2.63 1.53
N GLU A 148 15.83 3.36 2.15
CA GLU A 148 15.66 3.40 3.61
C GLU A 148 15.35 2.02 4.19
N LEU A 149 14.44 1.27 3.57
CA LEU A 149 14.09 -0.08 4.03
C LEU A 149 15.24 -1.04 3.85
N GLU A 150 15.97 -0.98 2.74
CA GLU A 150 17.14 -1.85 2.51
C GLU A 150 18.27 -1.57 3.52
N LYS A 151 18.49 -0.32 3.91
CA LYS A 151 19.41 0.05 5.01
C LYS A 151 18.98 -0.53 6.35
N LEU A 152 17.69 -0.78 6.56
CA LEU A 152 17.16 -1.44 7.76
C LEU A 152 17.19 -2.97 7.67
N GLY A 153 17.60 -3.53 6.55
CA GLY A 153 17.71 -4.96 6.35
C GLY A 153 16.54 -5.62 5.61
N TYR A 154 15.62 -4.85 5.06
CA TYR A 154 14.50 -5.41 4.29
C TYR A 154 14.93 -5.91 2.92
N ASP A 155 14.31 -7.01 2.49
CA ASP A 155 14.20 -7.36 1.08
C ASP A 155 12.97 -6.65 0.51
N CYS A 156 13.14 -5.98 -0.63
CA CYS A 156 12.08 -5.22 -1.27
C CYS A 156 11.59 -5.91 -2.56
N TYR A 157 10.29 -5.85 -2.79
CA TYR A 157 9.62 -6.36 -3.98
C TYR A 157 8.65 -5.31 -4.51
N MET A 158 8.39 -5.29 -5.81
CA MET A 158 7.36 -4.44 -6.40
C MET A 158 6.33 -5.23 -7.18
N VAL A 159 5.08 -4.92 -6.94
CA VAL A 159 3.95 -5.30 -7.77
C VAL A 159 3.42 -4.02 -8.44
N PHE A 160 3.63 -3.92 -9.73
CA PHE A 160 3.11 -2.81 -10.53
C PHE A 160 1.81 -3.24 -11.22
N VAL A 161 0.72 -2.55 -10.89
CA VAL A 161 -0.60 -2.83 -11.47
C VAL A 161 -0.81 -1.89 -12.64
N ASN A 162 -0.70 -2.44 -13.85
CA ASN A 162 -0.93 -1.73 -15.10
C ASN A 162 -2.41 -1.80 -15.52
N THR A 163 -2.88 -0.77 -16.23
CA THR A 163 -4.18 -0.76 -16.89
C THR A 163 -4.14 0.18 -18.10
N SER A 164 -5.00 -0.06 -19.09
CA SER A 164 -5.19 0.88 -20.18
C SER A 164 -5.87 2.16 -19.70
N LEU A 165 -5.64 3.27 -20.39
CA LEU A 165 -6.24 4.56 -20.06
C LEU A 165 -7.77 4.49 -20.14
N GLU A 166 -8.30 3.81 -21.15
CA GLU A 166 -9.74 3.59 -21.33
C GLU A 166 -10.38 2.90 -20.12
N VAL A 167 -9.77 1.81 -19.63
CA VAL A 167 -10.24 1.08 -18.46
C VAL A 167 -10.08 1.92 -17.18
N ALA A 168 -9.03 2.73 -17.10
CA ALA A 168 -8.83 3.65 -15.99
C ALA A 168 -9.96 4.69 -15.92
N HIS A 169 -10.35 5.28 -17.06
CA HIS A 169 -11.49 6.19 -17.14
C HIS A 169 -12.80 5.53 -16.72
N LYS A 170 -13.12 4.36 -17.29
CA LYS A 170 -14.35 3.62 -16.95
C LYS A 170 -14.44 3.34 -15.45
N ARG A 171 -13.37 2.82 -14.86
CA ARG A 171 -13.33 2.54 -13.42
C ARG A 171 -13.37 3.80 -12.55
N ASN A 172 -12.84 4.91 -13.05
CA ASN A 172 -12.93 6.18 -12.34
C ASN A 172 -14.38 6.65 -12.24
N GLN A 173 -15.16 6.50 -13.32
CA GLN A 173 -16.59 6.86 -13.34
C GLN A 173 -17.44 5.96 -12.42
N GLU A 174 -17.04 4.69 -12.23
CA GLU A 174 -17.72 3.73 -11.36
C GLU A 174 -17.39 3.92 -9.86
N ARG A 175 -16.45 4.80 -9.53
CA ARG A 175 -16.02 5.05 -8.14
C ARG A 175 -16.95 6.03 -7.44
N ALA A 176 -17.08 5.89 -6.12
CA ALA A 176 -17.76 6.87 -5.28
C ALA A 176 -17.00 8.22 -5.22
N ARG A 177 -15.69 8.21 -5.48
CA ARG A 177 -14.84 9.39 -5.60
C ARG A 177 -14.18 9.38 -6.98
N THR A 178 -14.67 10.23 -7.87
CA THR A 178 -14.11 10.43 -9.21
C THR A 178 -12.94 11.41 -9.17
N LEU A 179 -12.02 11.28 -10.11
CA LEU A 179 -10.99 12.27 -10.36
C LEU A 179 -11.32 13.03 -11.64
N PRO A 180 -11.05 14.34 -11.72
CA PRO A 180 -11.08 15.08 -12.96
C PRO A 180 -10.27 14.38 -14.04
N LYS A 181 -10.75 14.44 -15.28
CA LYS A 181 -10.18 13.69 -16.41
C LYS A 181 -8.72 14.02 -16.65
N ASP A 182 -8.38 15.31 -16.62
CA ASP A 182 -7.01 15.83 -16.82
C ASP A 182 -6.05 15.34 -15.73
N ILE A 183 -6.49 15.30 -14.46
CA ILE A 183 -5.69 14.80 -13.33
C ILE A 183 -5.48 13.30 -13.47
N LEU A 184 -6.52 12.54 -13.86
CA LEU A 184 -6.40 11.11 -14.08
C LEU A 184 -5.40 10.80 -15.20
N GLU A 185 -5.53 11.46 -16.35
CA GLU A 185 -4.67 11.23 -17.53
C GLU A 185 -3.22 11.61 -17.23
N LYS A 186 -2.99 12.77 -16.61
CA LYS A 186 -1.66 13.18 -16.18
C LYS A 186 -1.03 12.14 -15.26
N SER A 187 -1.74 11.77 -14.21
CA SER A 187 -1.25 10.76 -13.25
C SER A 187 -1.00 9.41 -13.91
N TRP A 188 -1.86 8.99 -14.85
CA TRP A 188 -1.67 7.76 -15.60
C TRP A 188 -0.39 7.83 -16.45
N LYS A 189 -0.17 8.91 -17.20
CA LYS A 189 1.04 9.12 -18.03
C LYS A 189 2.31 9.11 -17.18
N ASP A 190 2.32 9.82 -16.05
CA ASP A 190 3.46 9.89 -15.13
C ASP A 190 3.83 8.51 -14.58
N VAL A 191 2.82 7.70 -14.27
CA VAL A 191 3.00 6.32 -13.76
C VAL A 191 3.53 5.40 -14.86
N GLN A 192 3.00 5.50 -16.10
CA GLN A 192 3.48 4.71 -17.24
C GLN A 192 4.96 4.99 -17.56
N ALA A 193 5.36 6.25 -17.51
CA ALA A 193 6.74 6.68 -17.75
C ALA A 193 7.74 6.10 -16.72
N ASN A 194 7.28 5.65 -15.58
CA ASN A 194 8.11 5.11 -14.51
C ASN A 194 8.24 3.57 -14.53
N ILE A 195 7.48 2.84 -15.36
CA ILE A 195 7.49 1.36 -15.39
C ILE A 195 8.91 0.83 -15.60
N GLY A 196 9.60 1.28 -16.65
CA GLY A 196 10.96 0.84 -16.95
C GLY A 196 11.96 1.20 -15.86
N LYS A 197 11.81 2.38 -15.25
CA LYS A 197 12.65 2.80 -14.11
C LYS A 197 12.46 1.89 -12.90
N PHE A 198 11.22 1.51 -12.59
CA PHE A 198 10.93 0.58 -11.51
C PHE A 198 11.41 -0.83 -11.81
N GLN A 199 11.26 -1.29 -13.05
CA GLN A 199 11.82 -2.58 -13.47
C GLN A 199 13.33 -2.62 -13.26
N GLY A 200 14.06 -1.57 -13.64
CA GLY A 200 15.49 -1.44 -13.36
C GLY A 200 15.82 -1.41 -11.86
N LEU A 201 15.03 -0.65 -11.06
CA LEU A 201 15.24 -0.49 -9.63
C LEU A 201 15.03 -1.77 -8.81
N PHE A 202 14.05 -2.59 -9.17
CA PHE A 202 13.70 -3.82 -8.44
C PHE A 202 14.26 -5.09 -9.10
N GLY A 203 14.69 -5.03 -10.35
CA GLY A 203 15.26 -6.15 -11.10
C GLY A 203 14.35 -7.39 -11.07
N SER A 204 14.88 -8.52 -10.63
CA SER A 204 14.12 -9.78 -10.51
C SER A 204 13.00 -9.75 -9.46
N ASN A 205 12.95 -8.72 -8.61
CA ASN A 205 11.92 -8.51 -7.62
C ASN A 205 10.80 -7.56 -8.11
N PHE A 206 10.57 -7.50 -9.41
CA PHE A 206 9.53 -6.72 -10.04
C PHE A 206 8.50 -7.64 -10.70
N ALA A 207 7.22 -7.40 -10.45
CA ALA A 207 6.12 -8.05 -11.17
C ALA A 207 5.20 -7.00 -11.78
N LEU A 208 4.97 -7.09 -13.08
CA LEU A 208 3.96 -6.34 -13.81
C LEU A 208 2.67 -7.14 -13.86
N VAL A 209 1.60 -6.60 -13.30
CA VAL A 209 0.27 -7.20 -13.32
C VAL A 209 -0.63 -6.37 -14.23
N ASP A 210 -0.92 -6.88 -15.41
CA ASP A 210 -1.89 -6.26 -16.29
C ASP A 210 -3.32 -6.47 -15.77
N ASN A 211 -4.02 -5.39 -15.50
CA ASN A 211 -5.40 -5.36 -15.04
C ASN A 211 -6.31 -4.56 -16.00
N SER A 212 -5.98 -4.57 -17.30
CA SER A 212 -6.74 -3.88 -18.36
C SER A 212 -8.02 -4.59 -18.77
N LYS A 213 -8.27 -5.81 -18.30
CA LYS A 213 -9.46 -6.59 -18.65
C LYS A 213 -10.40 -6.72 -17.46
N PHE A 214 -11.70 -6.60 -17.75
CA PHE A 214 -12.75 -6.99 -16.80
C PHE A 214 -12.84 -8.52 -16.84
N LEU A 215 -12.58 -9.16 -15.71
CA LEU A 215 -12.61 -10.62 -15.56
C LEU A 215 -13.82 -11.06 -14.76
N SER A 216 -14.36 -12.23 -15.06
CA SER A 216 -15.29 -12.90 -14.15
C SER A 216 -14.60 -13.18 -12.78
N VAL A 217 -15.40 -13.38 -11.73
CA VAL A 217 -14.85 -13.70 -10.40
C VAL A 217 -13.94 -14.94 -10.46
N LYS A 218 -14.38 -15.98 -11.20
CA LYS A 218 -13.64 -17.23 -11.38
C LYS A 218 -12.30 -17.03 -12.09
N ASP A 219 -12.30 -16.25 -13.20
CA ASP A 219 -11.08 -15.98 -13.96
C ASP A 219 -10.11 -15.07 -13.20
N ALA A 220 -10.64 -14.10 -12.45
CA ALA A 220 -9.85 -13.26 -11.57
C ALA A 220 -9.16 -14.09 -10.49
N GLN A 221 -9.89 -14.96 -9.80
CA GLN A 221 -9.32 -15.87 -8.79
C GLN A 221 -8.23 -16.76 -9.37
N LYS A 222 -8.45 -17.35 -10.55
CA LYS A 222 -7.45 -18.19 -11.24
C LYS A 222 -6.21 -17.37 -11.58
N LYS A 223 -6.37 -16.21 -12.22
CA LYS A 223 -5.27 -15.33 -12.62
C LYS A 223 -4.44 -14.87 -11.42
N PHE A 224 -5.09 -14.28 -10.42
CA PHE A 224 -4.39 -13.75 -9.25
C PHE A 224 -3.81 -14.85 -8.36
N GLY A 225 -4.46 -16.01 -8.26
CA GLY A 225 -3.92 -17.16 -7.57
C GLY A 225 -2.61 -17.66 -8.18
N MET A 226 -2.51 -17.71 -9.52
CA MET A 226 -1.26 -18.04 -10.21
C MET A 226 -0.16 -17.00 -9.94
N ILE A 227 -0.50 -15.72 -9.99
CA ILE A 227 0.45 -14.62 -9.73
C ILE A 227 0.94 -14.68 -8.28
N THR A 228 0.03 -14.88 -7.32
CA THR A 228 0.37 -15.02 -5.90
C THR A 228 1.37 -16.16 -5.71
N LYS A 229 1.07 -17.36 -6.20
CA LYS A 229 1.93 -18.54 -6.07
C LYS A 229 3.29 -18.35 -6.74
N LYS A 230 3.31 -17.76 -7.94
CA LYS A 230 4.54 -17.59 -8.74
C LYS A 230 5.48 -16.53 -8.19
N TYR A 231 4.94 -15.41 -7.71
CA TYR A 231 5.74 -14.24 -7.34
C TYR A 231 5.70 -13.94 -5.85
N ILE A 232 4.52 -13.81 -5.26
CA ILE A 232 4.35 -13.30 -3.90
C ILE A 232 4.78 -14.35 -2.86
N ASP A 233 4.22 -15.55 -2.94
CA ASP A 233 4.58 -16.66 -2.03
C ASP A 233 6.06 -17.00 -2.14
N LYS A 234 6.59 -17.02 -3.36
CA LYS A 234 8.00 -17.26 -3.60
C LYS A 234 8.89 -16.19 -2.95
N PHE A 235 8.48 -14.91 -3.02
CA PHE A 235 9.23 -13.83 -2.38
C PHE A 235 9.15 -13.91 -0.85
N ILE A 236 7.95 -14.10 -0.30
CA ILE A 236 7.75 -14.13 1.15
C ILE A 236 8.44 -15.34 1.79
N LYS A 237 8.36 -16.52 1.16
CA LYS A 237 8.98 -17.76 1.67
C LYS A 237 10.49 -17.81 1.51
N LYS A 238 11.09 -16.99 0.63
CA LYS A 238 12.54 -16.97 0.47
C LYS A 238 13.22 -16.48 1.74
N PRO A 239 14.35 -17.09 2.13
CA PRO A 239 15.21 -16.51 3.18
C PRO A 239 15.59 -15.07 2.86
N ILE A 240 15.80 -14.28 3.90
CA ILE A 240 16.23 -12.88 3.76
C ILE A 240 17.58 -12.87 3.04
N LYS A 241 17.70 -12.04 1.99
CA LYS A 241 18.91 -11.88 1.20
C LYS A 241 19.78 -10.73 1.70
N ASN A 242 19.15 -9.67 2.19
CA ASN A 242 19.85 -8.49 2.70
C ASN A 242 20.78 -8.87 3.86
N HIS A 243 22.06 -8.50 3.77
CA HIS A 243 23.07 -8.88 4.74
C HIS A 243 22.84 -8.26 6.13
N ILE A 244 22.30 -7.03 6.19
CA ILE A 244 21.92 -6.37 7.44
C ILE A 244 20.77 -7.14 8.10
N GLY A 245 19.76 -7.50 7.31
CA GLY A 245 18.64 -8.29 7.77
C GLY A 245 19.05 -9.67 8.30
N LYS A 246 19.95 -10.36 7.61
CA LYS A 246 20.52 -11.64 8.09
C LYS A 246 21.22 -11.49 9.44
N LYS A 247 22.07 -10.46 9.58
CA LYS A 247 22.76 -10.19 10.85
C LYS A 247 21.77 -9.91 11.97
N TRP A 248 20.75 -9.10 11.70
CA TRP A 248 19.71 -8.78 12.69
C TRP A 248 18.95 -10.03 13.13
N VAL A 249 18.49 -10.88 12.20
CA VAL A 249 17.78 -12.14 12.52
C VAL A 249 18.67 -13.06 13.35
N LYS A 250 19.93 -13.25 12.97
CA LYS A 250 20.88 -14.08 13.74
C LYS A 250 21.04 -13.56 15.17
N HIS A 251 21.16 -12.26 15.35
CA HIS A 251 21.29 -11.64 16.67
C HIS A 251 20.02 -11.85 17.50
N GLN A 252 18.84 -11.66 16.92
CA GLN A 252 17.55 -11.88 17.61
C GLN A 252 17.34 -13.34 18.06
N LEU A 253 17.75 -14.29 17.22
CA LEU A 253 17.69 -15.71 17.58
C LEU A 253 18.62 -16.05 18.75
N LEU A 254 19.84 -15.47 18.79
CA LEU A 254 20.76 -15.64 19.92
C LEU A 254 20.20 -15.08 21.22
N LEU A 255 19.54 -13.92 21.17
CA LEU A 255 18.89 -13.31 22.34
C LEU A 255 17.73 -14.18 22.86
N LYS A 256 16.97 -14.83 21.98
CA LYS A 256 15.86 -15.72 22.35
C LYS A 256 16.33 -17.10 22.83
N GLY A 257 17.44 -17.60 22.34
CA GLY A 257 18.02 -18.89 22.76
C GLY A 257 18.74 -18.83 24.11
N LYS A 258 19.00 -17.63 24.64
CA LYS A 258 19.61 -17.42 25.96
C LYS A 258 18.61 -17.31 27.10
N LYS A 259 17.33 -17.57 26.82
CA LYS A 259 16.26 -17.67 27.83
C LYS A 259 15.93 -19.12 28.11
#